data_4dc275e59cf6548a2854276e6656d83f
#
_entry.id   4dc275e59cf6548a2854276e6656d83f
#
_cell.length_a   1.000
_cell.length_b   1.000
_cell.length_c   1.000
_cell.angle_alpha   90.00
_cell.angle_beta   90.00
_cell.angle_gamma   90.00
#
_symmetry.space_group_name_H-M   'P 1'
#
loop_
_entity.id
_entity.type
_entity.pdbx_description
1 polymer ?
#
loop_
_entity_poly.entity_id
_entity_poly.type
_entity_poly.pdbx_seq_one_letter_code
_entity_poly.pdbx_strand_id
1 'polypeptide(L)'
;MIPLSIIFNMTNIIEIAKKLSERITNAETRQRSRTAAEYQRFLYAIEYILTDIWKASHIQTKAECSIHKQNNHYSSNSRYRNPNLTYRMTMNAFDGLQLLNLIVVTKDGYYDRIKMQGGLTRYRAREELLEMLNAIPEHPAIHLKPNLDAETILLRNEIEGRKVLVDYEEDAFTEKARNNLRTINQCFTRHWVDLRILDKDVLSLQERLFDDTEKQPIDLTKRTLARIFSNNSFEEGGRFYRGWWQNVPSEYRPFITIDSKATSEHDYSQLNPNMIYSVYNKELGSEDAYSRVAGEEHRDVVKEAFNAMFQASTTLERKPDGIELDAIGMSWRELKEEILNAHKPIKDYFFKGLGNRLQFEDSIIAESIMLHFAQMDAPALPIHDSFIMHHGFSTYGELEEAMRKAFYERFNRDIGVSKELVVKHKSNI
;
A
#
# COMPACT_ATOMS: atom_id res chain seq x y z
N MET A 1 0.32 -4.41 -11.82
CA MET A 1 1.44 -3.62 -12.37
C MET A 1 2.59 -3.73 -11.39
N ILE A 2 3.74 -4.28 -11.79
CA ILE A 2 4.92 -4.36 -10.91
C ILE A 2 5.33 -2.92 -10.60
N PRO A 3 5.44 -2.54 -9.31
CA PRO A 3 5.97 -1.23 -8.97
C PRO A 3 7.37 -1.08 -9.58
N LEU A 4 7.76 0.14 -9.96
CA LEU A 4 9.14 0.52 -10.33
C LEU A 4 10.20 0.09 -9.28
N SER A 5 9.74 -0.42 -8.14
CA SER A 5 10.50 -0.76 -6.96
C SER A 5 11.15 -2.14 -6.95
N ILE A 6 11.13 -2.90 -8.06
CA ILE A 6 11.74 -4.25 -8.09
C ILE A 6 12.86 -4.31 -9.13
N ILE A 7 14.04 -4.72 -8.70
CA ILE A 7 15.17 -5.05 -9.57
C ILE A 7 15.17 -6.55 -9.82
N PHE A 8 15.26 -6.93 -11.08
CA PHE A 8 15.43 -8.32 -11.49
C PHE A 8 16.90 -8.72 -11.26
N ASN A 9 17.13 -9.62 -10.35
CA ASN A 9 18.45 -10.23 -10.14
C ASN A 9 18.30 -11.75 -10.09
N MET A 10 17.78 -12.33 -11.22
CA MET A 10 17.40 -13.73 -11.27
C MET A 10 17.98 -14.43 -12.48
N THR A 11 18.99 -15.22 -12.26
CA THR A 11 19.58 -16.08 -13.29
C THR A 11 18.52 -16.90 -14.01
N ASN A 12 17.55 -17.49 -13.29
CA ASN A 12 16.54 -18.37 -13.86
C ASN A 12 15.49 -17.66 -14.74
N ILE A 13 14.91 -16.53 -14.30
CA ILE A 13 13.96 -15.77 -15.16
C ILE A 13 14.67 -15.17 -16.36
N ILE A 14 15.89 -14.65 -16.18
CA ILE A 14 16.71 -14.13 -17.29
C ILE A 14 16.98 -15.23 -18.31
N GLU A 15 17.31 -16.44 -17.87
CA GLU A 15 17.53 -17.57 -18.78
C GLU A 15 16.27 -17.99 -19.53
N ILE A 16 15.11 -18.06 -18.84
CA ILE A 16 13.82 -18.30 -19.46
C ILE A 16 13.52 -17.20 -20.48
N ALA A 17 13.69 -15.94 -20.11
CA ALA A 17 13.47 -14.79 -21.00
C ALA A 17 14.37 -14.83 -22.24
N LYS A 18 15.64 -15.19 -22.11
CA LYS A 18 16.54 -15.37 -23.25
C LYS A 18 16.07 -16.47 -24.19
N LYS A 19 15.73 -17.66 -23.67
CA LYS A 19 15.19 -18.77 -24.47
C LYS A 19 13.91 -18.36 -25.19
N LEU A 20 13.01 -17.67 -24.53
CA LEU A 20 11.76 -17.19 -25.12
C LEU A 20 12.01 -16.08 -26.14
N SER A 21 12.98 -15.20 -25.92
CA SER A 21 13.34 -14.15 -26.88
C SER A 21 13.82 -14.74 -28.20
N GLU A 22 14.58 -15.84 -28.17
CA GLU A 22 15.03 -16.57 -29.34
C GLU A 22 13.86 -17.26 -30.06
N ARG A 23 13.00 -17.97 -29.29
CA ARG A 23 11.77 -18.60 -29.85
C ARG A 23 10.87 -17.57 -30.53
N ILE A 24 10.62 -16.42 -29.88
CA ILE A 24 9.81 -15.34 -30.45
C ILE A 24 10.48 -14.80 -31.74
N THR A 25 11.79 -14.52 -31.70
CA THR A 25 12.52 -13.98 -32.86
C THR A 25 12.46 -14.92 -34.06
N ASN A 26 12.52 -16.23 -33.82
CA ASN A 26 12.41 -17.24 -34.87
C ASN A 26 10.98 -17.41 -35.41
N ALA A 27 9.97 -17.12 -34.60
CA ALA A 27 8.57 -17.19 -34.99
C ALA A 27 8.05 -15.91 -35.65
N GLU A 28 8.69 -14.76 -35.45
CA GLU A 28 8.31 -13.48 -36.04
C GLU A 28 8.66 -13.39 -37.53
N THR A 29 7.78 -12.79 -38.31
CA THR A 29 8.01 -12.47 -39.75
C THR A 29 8.66 -11.09 -39.91
N ARG A 30 9.74 -10.80 -39.19
CA ARG A 30 10.41 -9.49 -39.23
C ARG A 30 11.35 -9.36 -40.41
N GLN A 31 11.31 -8.22 -41.08
CA GLN A 31 12.22 -7.90 -42.18
C GLN A 31 13.60 -7.40 -41.68
N ARG A 32 13.71 -6.88 -40.48
CA ARG A 32 14.95 -6.32 -39.92
C ARG A 32 15.20 -6.85 -38.51
N SER A 33 16.44 -7.17 -38.18
CA SER A 33 16.88 -7.54 -36.86
C SER A 33 16.75 -6.37 -35.88
N ARG A 34 16.55 -6.67 -34.61
CA ARG A 34 16.63 -5.68 -33.51
C ARG A 34 18.07 -5.19 -33.37
N THR A 35 18.26 -3.89 -33.14
CA THR A 35 19.56 -3.38 -32.69
C THR A 35 19.89 -3.92 -31.30
N ALA A 36 21.14 -3.87 -30.86
CA ALA A 36 21.53 -4.33 -29.53
C ALA A 36 20.73 -3.64 -28.41
N ALA A 37 20.50 -2.33 -28.50
CA ALA A 37 19.71 -1.58 -27.54
C ALA A 37 18.22 -1.97 -27.57
N GLU A 38 17.65 -2.23 -28.75
CA GLU A 38 16.26 -2.71 -28.86
C GLU A 38 16.13 -4.13 -28.31
N TYR A 39 17.11 -4.98 -28.55
CA TYR A 39 17.12 -6.34 -28.01
C TYR A 39 17.15 -6.35 -26.48
N GLN A 40 17.99 -5.51 -25.86
CA GLN A 40 18.03 -5.40 -24.40
C GLN A 40 16.68 -4.93 -23.82
N ARG A 41 16.03 -3.94 -24.44
CA ARG A 41 14.70 -3.50 -24.02
C ARG A 41 13.62 -4.54 -24.26
N PHE A 42 13.74 -5.32 -25.33
CA PHE A 42 12.84 -6.43 -25.63
C PHE A 42 12.99 -7.55 -24.59
N LEU A 43 14.21 -7.94 -24.30
CA LEU A 43 14.52 -8.93 -23.26
C LEU A 43 13.98 -8.47 -21.89
N TYR A 44 14.23 -7.22 -21.53
CA TYR A 44 13.70 -6.64 -20.28
C TYR A 44 12.16 -6.64 -20.24
N ALA A 45 11.50 -6.40 -21.36
CA ALA A 45 10.04 -6.46 -21.45
C ALA A 45 9.52 -7.90 -21.26
N ILE A 46 10.21 -8.90 -21.76
CA ILE A 46 9.88 -10.32 -21.52
C ILE A 46 10.07 -10.63 -20.03
N GLU A 47 11.22 -10.29 -19.45
CA GLU A 47 11.51 -10.48 -18.02
C GLU A 47 10.44 -9.84 -17.13
N TYR A 48 10.00 -8.63 -17.49
CA TYR A 48 8.93 -7.91 -16.81
C TYR A 48 7.62 -8.69 -16.81
N ILE A 49 7.18 -9.18 -18.00
CA ILE A 49 5.93 -9.94 -18.14
C ILE A 49 6.03 -11.29 -17.40
N LEU A 50 7.15 -12.00 -17.52
CA LEU A 50 7.38 -13.27 -16.83
C LEU A 50 7.34 -13.11 -15.32
N THR A 51 7.97 -12.07 -14.80
CA THR A 51 8.00 -11.77 -13.36
C THR A 51 6.60 -11.47 -12.83
N ASP A 52 5.79 -10.73 -13.60
CA ASP A 52 4.40 -10.42 -13.22
C ASP A 52 3.56 -11.70 -13.14
N ILE A 53 3.70 -12.57 -14.13
CA ILE A 53 3.03 -13.88 -14.16
C ILE A 53 3.50 -14.76 -12.99
N TRP A 54 4.81 -14.85 -12.77
CA TRP A 54 5.37 -15.68 -11.72
C TRP A 54 4.90 -15.25 -10.32
N LYS A 55 4.87 -13.95 -10.05
CA LYS A 55 4.28 -13.41 -8.82
C LYS A 55 2.81 -13.74 -8.70
N ALA A 56 2.05 -13.53 -9.77
CA ALA A 56 0.62 -13.78 -9.77
C ALA A 56 0.30 -15.26 -9.49
N SER A 57 1.06 -16.20 -10.07
CA SER A 57 0.87 -17.64 -9.86
C SER A 57 1.10 -18.09 -8.41
N HIS A 58 1.94 -17.36 -7.65
CA HIS A 58 2.17 -17.62 -6.22
C HIS A 58 1.15 -16.96 -5.29
N ILE A 59 0.38 -16.00 -5.79
CA ILE A 59 -0.72 -15.39 -5.03
C ILE A 59 -1.98 -16.23 -5.19
N GLN A 60 -2.31 -16.61 -6.42
CA GLN A 60 -3.45 -17.46 -6.75
C GLN A 60 -3.24 -18.12 -8.11
N THR A 61 -3.61 -19.41 -8.24
CA THR A 61 -3.43 -20.19 -9.48
C THR A 61 -4.17 -19.62 -10.70
N LYS A 62 -5.26 -18.90 -10.49
CA LYS A 62 -6.05 -18.23 -11.55
C LYS A 62 -5.81 -16.73 -11.63
N ALA A 63 -4.78 -16.20 -10.96
CA ALA A 63 -4.51 -14.79 -10.96
C ALA A 63 -4.25 -14.26 -12.38
N GLU A 64 -4.85 -13.13 -12.69
CA GLU A 64 -4.68 -12.43 -13.96
C GLU A 64 -3.68 -11.30 -13.79
N CYS A 65 -2.81 -11.15 -14.78
CA CYS A 65 -1.96 -9.98 -14.93
C CYS A 65 -2.67 -8.94 -15.80
N SER A 66 -2.20 -7.71 -15.75
CA SER A 66 -2.74 -6.64 -16.59
C SER A 66 -1.62 -5.88 -17.31
N ILE A 67 -1.91 -5.43 -18.53
CA ILE A 67 -0.96 -4.68 -19.35
C ILE A 67 -1.64 -3.45 -19.97
N HIS A 68 -0.89 -2.33 -20.00
CA HIS A 68 -1.30 -1.15 -20.74
C HIS A 68 -0.99 -1.32 -22.25
N LYS A 69 -2.01 -1.19 -23.10
CA LYS A 69 -1.85 -1.18 -24.56
C LYS A 69 -1.92 0.24 -25.16
N GLN A 70 -1.69 1.27 -24.36
CA GLN A 70 -1.70 2.67 -24.81
C GLN A 70 -0.28 3.23 -24.80
N ASN A 71 0.14 3.83 -25.91
CA ASN A 71 1.49 4.39 -26.05
C ASN A 71 1.80 5.51 -25.05
N ASN A 72 0.83 6.35 -24.73
CA ASN A 72 1.02 7.45 -23.79
C ASN A 72 1.49 7.00 -22.39
N HIS A 73 1.11 5.79 -21.96
CA HIS A 73 1.59 5.20 -20.72
C HIS A 73 3.11 5.00 -20.70
N TYR A 74 3.71 4.72 -21.85
CA TYR A 74 5.14 4.43 -21.99
C TYR A 74 5.96 5.64 -22.44
N SER A 75 5.33 6.67 -23.00
CA SER A 75 6.00 7.82 -23.63
C SER A 75 6.07 9.06 -22.75
N SER A 76 5.42 9.06 -21.57
CA SER A 76 5.46 10.20 -20.66
C SER A 76 6.88 10.45 -20.12
N ASN A 77 7.23 11.72 -19.90
CA ASN A 77 8.48 12.11 -19.23
C ASN A 77 8.35 12.07 -17.69
N SER A 78 7.30 11.46 -17.18
CA SER A 78 7.03 11.38 -15.75
C SER A 78 8.15 10.64 -15.00
N ARG A 79 8.52 11.15 -13.84
CA ARG A 79 9.45 10.52 -12.89
C ARG A 79 9.01 9.12 -12.43
N TYR A 80 7.73 8.82 -12.57
CA TYR A 80 7.13 7.54 -12.19
C TYR A 80 7.24 6.46 -13.28
N ARG A 81 7.83 6.79 -14.42
CA ARG A 81 7.98 5.88 -15.55
C ARG A 81 9.14 4.92 -15.36
N ASN A 82 8.96 3.68 -15.81
CA ASN A 82 10.09 2.77 -16.00
C ASN A 82 10.80 3.09 -17.33
N PRO A 83 12.03 3.64 -17.32
CA PRO A 83 12.71 4.06 -18.54
C PRO A 83 13.11 2.87 -19.46
N ASN A 84 13.17 1.65 -18.90
CA ASN A 84 13.52 0.45 -19.66
C ASN A 84 12.33 -0.17 -20.42
N LEU A 85 11.09 0.21 -20.06
CA LEU A 85 9.89 -0.24 -20.75
C LEU A 85 9.47 0.79 -21.80
N THR A 86 9.48 0.39 -23.07
CA THR A 86 8.93 1.17 -24.18
C THR A 86 7.72 0.48 -24.76
N TYR A 87 6.74 1.24 -25.25
CA TYR A 87 5.51 0.67 -25.84
C TYR A 87 5.81 -0.42 -26.86
N ARG A 88 6.67 -0.09 -27.85
CA ARG A 88 7.01 -1.02 -28.94
C ARG A 88 7.61 -2.33 -28.46
N MET A 89 8.58 -2.28 -27.53
CA MET A 89 9.24 -3.50 -27.07
C MET A 89 8.34 -4.30 -26.13
N THR A 90 7.54 -3.63 -25.31
CA THR A 90 6.58 -4.29 -24.43
C THR A 90 5.48 -4.99 -25.24
N MET A 91 4.93 -4.34 -26.26
CA MET A 91 3.93 -4.98 -27.14
C MET A 91 4.56 -6.12 -27.96
N ASN A 92 5.75 -5.94 -28.50
CA ASN A 92 6.44 -7.03 -29.19
C ASN A 92 6.66 -8.25 -28.29
N ALA A 93 7.03 -8.05 -27.04
CA ALA A 93 7.18 -9.13 -26.06
C ALA A 93 5.84 -9.82 -25.77
N PHE A 94 4.81 -9.03 -25.52
CA PHE A 94 3.47 -9.51 -25.22
C PHE A 94 2.87 -10.30 -26.40
N ASP A 95 2.91 -9.72 -27.61
CA ASP A 95 2.40 -10.35 -28.83
C ASP A 95 3.21 -11.60 -29.19
N GLY A 96 4.54 -11.57 -28.97
CA GLY A 96 5.40 -12.72 -29.16
C GLY A 96 5.07 -13.89 -28.23
N LEU A 97 4.78 -13.62 -26.96
CA LEU A 97 4.33 -14.64 -26.01
C LEU A 97 2.94 -15.21 -26.39
N GLN A 98 2.05 -14.38 -26.95
CA GLN A 98 0.77 -14.84 -27.49
C GLN A 98 0.99 -15.70 -28.76
N LEU A 99 1.89 -15.30 -29.69
CA LEU A 99 2.24 -16.04 -30.88
C LEU A 99 2.77 -17.46 -30.56
N LEU A 100 3.57 -17.57 -29.48
CA LEU A 100 4.04 -18.85 -28.97
C LEU A 100 2.98 -19.62 -28.17
N ASN A 101 1.75 -19.09 -28.06
CA ASN A 101 0.66 -19.68 -27.27
C ASN A 101 0.99 -19.89 -25.78
N LEU A 102 1.87 -19.04 -25.21
CA LEU A 102 2.30 -19.11 -23.81
C LEU A 102 1.41 -18.30 -22.87
N ILE A 103 0.71 -17.29 -23.38
CA ILE A 103 -0.25 -16.47 -22.65
C ILE A 103 -1.58 -16.39 -23.41
N VAL A 104 -2.65 -16.10 -22.67
CA VAL A 104 -3.97 -15.86 -23.26
C VAL A 104 -4.58 -14.59 -22.67
N VAL A 105 -5.14 -13.74 -23.54
CA VAL A 105 -5.93 -12.59 -23.12
C VAL A 105 -7.28 -13.09 -22.62
N THR A 106 -7.62 -12.72 -21.38
CA THR A 106 -8.88 -13.09 -20.72
C THR A 106 -9.92 -11.98 -20.84
N LYS A 107 -9.44 -10.73 -20.91
CA LYS A 107 -10.28 -9.55 -21.10
C LYS A 107 -9.50 -8.46 -21.85
N ASP A 108 -10.09 -7.96 -22.93
CA ASP A 108 -9.51 -6.81 -23.63
C ASP A 108 -9.68 -5.52 -22.82
N GLY A 109 -8.68 -4.65 -22.93
CA GLY A 109 -8.77 -3.31 -22.37
C GLY A 109 -9.86 -2.49 -23.07
N TYR A 110 -10.57 -1.71 -22.32
CA TYR A 110 -11.63 -0.84 -22.83
C TYR A 110 -11.57 0.55 -22.20
N TYR A 111 -12.18 1.52 -22.85
CA TYR A 111 -12.44 2.84 -22.30
C TYR A 111 -13.86 3.29 -22.66
N ASP A 112 -14.71 3.40 -21.65
CA ASP A 112 -16.06 3.95 -21.77
C ASP A 112 -15.99 5.48 -21.61
N ARG A 113 -16.22 6.20 -22.70
CA ARG A 113 -16.16 7.66 -22.73
C ARG A 113 -17.33 8.32 -21.98
N ILE A 114 -18.45 7.64 -21.84
CA ILE A 114 -19.64 8.16 -21.16
C ILE A 114 -19.46 8.08 -19.67
N LYS A 115 -19.02 6.92 -19.17
CA LYS A 115 -18.75 6.69 -17.75
C LYS A 115 -17.38 7.17 -17.31
N MET A 116 -16.57 7.64 -18.24
CA MET A 116 -15.16 8.02 -17.98
C MET A 116 -14.38 6.92 -17.25
N GLN A 117 -14.70 5.65 -17.52
CA GLN A 117 -14.11 4.48 -16.90
C GLN A 117 -13.42 3.60 -17.93
N GLY A 118 -12.32 2.98 -17.54
CA GLY A 118 -11.59 2.06 -18.41
C GLY A 118 -11.03 0.88 -17.63
N GLY A 119 -10.78 -0.20 -18.35
CA GLY A 119 -10.09 -1.39 -17.85
C GLY A 119 -8.85 -1.69 -18.67
N LEU A 120 -7.84 -2.24 -18.01
CA LEU A 120 -6.63 -2.72 -18.68
C LEU A 120 -6.92 -4.05 -19.38
N THR A 121 -6.13 -4.38 -20.41
CA THR A 121 -6.09 -5.73 -20.95
C THR A 121 -5.62 -6.69 -19.86
N ARG A 122 -6.39 -7.74 -19.61
CA ARG A 122 -6.05 -8.81 -18.68
C ARG A 122 -5.59 -10.04 -19.42
N TYR A 123 -4.63 -10.73 -18.85
CA TYR A 123 -4.07 -11.95 -19.43
C TYR A 123 -3.58 -12.90 -18.34
N ARG A 124 -3.42 -14.16 -18.69
CA ARG A 124 -2.83 -15.18 -17.82
C ARG A 124 -1.88 -16.08 -18.60
N ALA A 125 -0.99 -16.72 -17.90
CA ALA A 125 -0.15 -17.75 -18.50
C ALA A 125 -0.96 -19.00 -18.88
N ARG A 126 -0.47 -19.72 -19.87
CA ARG A 126 -0.86 -21.11 -20.16
C ARG A 126 0.08 -22.09 -19.44
N GLU A 127 -0.31 -23.34 -19.41
CA GLU A 127 0.32 -24.40 -18.65
C GLU A 127 1.83 -24.52 -18.93
N GLU A 128 2.25 -24.55 -20.19
CA GLU A 128 3.67 -24.61 -20.57
C GLU A 128 4.51 -23.50 -19.89
N LEU A 129 4.00 -22.27 -19.87
CA LEU A 129 4.72 -21.15 -19.23
C LEU A 129 4.70 -21.26 -17.72
N LEU A 130 3.59 -21.71 -17.13
CA LEU A 130 3.50 -21.93 -15.68
C LEU A 130 4.45 -23.02 -15.22
N GLU A 131 4.58 -24.13 -15.97
CA GLU A 131 5.56 -25.19 -15.69
C GLU A 131 6.99 -24.66 -15.70
N MET A 132 7.36 -23.83 -16.73
CA MET A 132 8.68 -23.22 -16.78
C MET A 132 8.96 -22.32 -15.55
N LEU A 133 7.97 -21.56 -15.09
CA LEU A 133 8.13 -20.64 -13.97
C LEU A 133 8.08 -21.38 -12.63
N ASN A 134 7.25 -22.39 -12.48
CA ASN A 134 7.16 -23.23 -11.27
C ASN A 134 8.38 -24.16 -11.10
N ALA A 135 9.16 -24.39 -12.16
CA ALA A 135 10.46 -25.06 -12.06
C ALA A 135 11.52 -24.23 -11.33
N ILE A 136 11.26 -22.94 -11.08
CA ILE A 136 12.10 -22.11 -10.21
C ILE A 136 11.82 -22.50 -8.77
N PRO A 137 12.81 -23.04 -8.03
CA PRO A 137 12.57 -23.72 -6.74
C PRO A 137 12.19 -22.76 -5.61
N GLU A 138 12.50 -21.46 -5.75
CA GLU A 138 12.31 -20.50 -4.68
C GLU A 138 11.10 -19.59 -4.91
N HIS A 139 10.55 -19.10 -3.81
CA HIS A 139 9.42 -18.15 -3.86
C HIS A 139 9.86 -16.76 -4.39
N PRO A 140 9.03 -16.06 -5.20
CA PRO A 140 9.36 -14.73 -5.74
C PRO A 140 9.86 -13.71 -4.70
N ALA A 141 9.32 -13.75 -3.49
CA ALA A 141 9.71 -12.81 -2.43
C ALA A 141 11.16 -12.97 -1.95
N ILE A 142 11.77 -14.14 -2.13
CA ILE A 142 13.17 -14.40 -1.78
C ILE A 142 14.11 -13.80 -2.84
N HIS A 143 13.74 -13.93 -4.10
CA HIS A 143 14.59 -13.54 -5.23
C HIS A 143 14.41 -12.10 -5.67
N LEU A 144 13.18 -11.58 -5.65
CA LEU A 144 12.90 -10.24 -6.12
C LEU A 144 13.35 -9.22 -5.09
N LYS A 145 14.36 -8.42 -5.46
CA LYS A 145 14.84 -7.34 -4.62
C LYS A 145 14.14 -6.04 -4.98
N PRO A 146 13.67 -5.26 -3.99
CA PRO A 146 13.14 -3.93 -4.24
C PRO A 146 14.17 -3.02 -4.90
N ASN A 147 13.74 -2.21 -5.85
CA ASN A 147 14.53 -1.13 -6.40
C ASN A 147 14.49 0.08 -5.47
N LEU A 148 15.56 0.29 -4.70
CA LEU A 148 15.64 1.40 -3.75
C LEU A 148 15.88 2.77 -4.42
N ASP A 149 16.21 2.79 -5.72
CA ASP A 149 16.36 4.01 -6.52
C ASP A 149 15.07 4.43 -7.24
N ALA A 150 14.02 3.62 -7.15
CA ALA A 150 12.72 3.99 -7.71
C ALA A 150 12.11 5.18 -6.96
N GLU A 151 11.32 6.00 -7.69
CA GLU A 151 10.59 7.10 -7.06
C GLU A 151 9.57 6.58 -6.03
N THR A 152 9.73 7.03 -4.81
CA THR A 152 8.91 6.63 -3.67
C THR A 152 8.04 7.74 -3.12
N ILE A 153 8.28 8.99 -3.55
CA ILE A 153 7.45 10.15 -3.21
C ILE A 153 6.45 10.35 -4.35
N LEU A 154 5.17 10.09 -4.07
CA LEU A 154 4.12 10.10 -5.07
C LEU A 154 3.16 11.24 -4.81
N LEU A 155 3.02 12.16 -5.77
CA LEU A 155 2.04 13.23 -5.71
C LEU A 155 0.83 12.87 -6.58
N ARG A 156 -0.36 12.91 -5.98
CA ARG A 156 -1.63 12.69 -6.67
C ARG A 156 -2.43 13.96 -6.77
N ASN A 157 -3.15 14.09 -7.87
CA ASN A 157 -4.21 15.08 -8.02
C ASN A 157 -5.49 14.38 -8.46
N GLU A 158 -6.63 14.98 -8.15
CA GLU A 158 -7.91 14.54 -8.66
C GLU A 158 -8.27 15.35 -9.92
N ILE A 159 -8.34 14.67 -11.06
CA ILE A 159 -8.71 15.25 -12.35
C ILE A 159 -9.92 14.47 -12.85
N GLU A 160 -11.02 15.15 -13.06
CA GLU A 160 -12.28 14.56 -13.53
C GLU A 160 -12.73 13.35 -12.68
N GLY A 161 -12.63 13.47 -11.35
CA GLY A 161 -13.00 12.41 -10.40
C GLY A 161 -12.01 11.23 -10.35
N ARG A 162 -10.83 11.36 -10.93
CA ARG A 162 -9.77 10.33 -10.93
C ARG A 162 -8.54 10.81 -10.21
N LYS A 163 -8.01 9.95 -9.35
CA LYS A 163 -6.71 10.17 -8.71
C LYS A 163 -5.60 9.77 -9.67
N VAL A 164 -4.89 10.75 -10.22
CA VAL A 164 -3.76 10.56 -11.15
C VAL A 164 -2.45 11.02 -10.51
N LEU A 165 -1.35 10.36 -10.86
CA LEU A 165 -0.02 10.82 -10.48
C LEU A 165 0.36 12.05 -11.33
N VAL A 166 0.82 13.10 -10.66
CA VAL A 166 1.31 14.33 -11.29
C VAL A 166 2.79 14.52 -10.98
N ASP A 167 3.50 15.10 -11.91
CA ASP A 167 4.92 15.44 -11.73
C ASP A 167 5.05 16.67 -10.82
N TYR A 168 6.23 16.88 -10.24
CA TYR A 168 6.49 17.99 -9.33
C TYR A 168 7.96 18.43 -9.44
N GLU A 169 8.22 19.66 -9.05
CA GLU A 169 9.58 20.16 -8.91
C GLU A 169 10.17 19.75 -7.56
N GLU A 170 11.46 19.41 -7.56
CA GLU A 170 12.17 19.05 -6.34
C GLU A 170 12.37 20.25 -5.44
N ASP A 171 12.20 20.05 -4.15
CA ASP A 171 12.52 20.98 -3.09
C ASP A 171 13.19 20.28 -1.89
N ALA A 172 13.59 21.04 -0.90
CA ALA A 172 14.27 20.51 0.29
C ALA A 172 13.39 19.52 1.07
N PHE A 173 12.06 19.66 1.03
CA PHE A 173 11.12 18.76 1.68
C PHE A 173 11.07 17.41 0.95
N THR A 174 10.89 17.43 -0.36
CA THR A 174 10.77 16.22 -1.19
C THR A 174 12.07 15.41 -1.20
N GLU A 175 13.23 16.10 -1.27
CA GLU A 175 14.54 15.47 -1.15
C GLU A 175 14.74 14.81 0.21
N LYS A 176 14.42 15.51 1.30
CA LYS A 176 14.50 14.98 2.67
C LYS A 176 13.57 13.77 2.85
N ALA A 177 12.31 13.88 2.43
CA ALA A 177 11.33 12.82 2.54
C ALA A 177 11.77 11.56 1.76
N ARG A 178 12.33 11.72 0.56
CA ARG A 178 12.87 10.60 -0.24
C ARG A 178 14.07 9.95 0.45
N ASN A 179 15.01 10.73 0.97
CA ASN A 179 16.19 10.20 1.65
C ASN A 179 15.82 9.46 2.94
N ASN A 180 14.88 10.00 3.74
CA ASN A 180 14.36 9.34 4.91
C ASN A 180 13.68 8.01 4.55
N LEU A 181 12.80 8.03 3.55
CA LEU A 181 12.11 6.83 3.11
C LEU A 181 13.05 5.79 2.49
N ARG A 182 14.12 6.22 1.81
CA ARG A 182 15.18 5.31 1.35
C ARG A 182 15.84 4.61 2.53
N THR A 183 16.19 5.32 3.61
CA THR A 183 16.78 4.75 4.83
C THR A 183 15.81 3.73 5.47
N ILE A 184 14.54 4.07 5.60
CA ILE A 184 13.50 3.18 6.12
C ILE A 184 13.37 1.92 5.25
N ASN A 185 13.27 2.09 3.93
CA ASN A 185 13.15 0.98 2.99
C ASN A 185 14.41 0.09 2.96
N GLN A 186 15.59 0.66 3.10
CA GLN A 186 16.84 -0.10 3.26
C GLN A 186 16.80 -0.98 4.50
N CYS A 187 16.36 -0.46 5.64
CA CYS A 187 16.14 -1.25 6.85
C CYS A 187 15.17 -2.41 6.56
N PHE A 188 14.00 -2.12 6.02
CA PHE A 188 12.98 -3.15 5.73
C PHE A 188 13.48 -4.26 4.81
N THR A 189 14.36 -3.96 3.86
CA THR A 189 14.90 -4.98 2.94
C THR A 189 15.97 -5.87 3.56
N ARG A 190 16.60 -5.47 4.65
CA ARG A 190 17.57 -6.28 5.39
C ARG A 190 16.91 -7.31 6.30
N HIS A 191 15.64 -7.12 6.65
CA HIS A 191 14.89 -8.00 7.54
C HIS A 191 13.86 -8.82 6.77
N TRP A 192 13.62 -10.05 7.21
CA TRP A 192 12.60 -10.91 6.64
C TRP A 192 11.30 -10.75 7.43
N VAL A 193 10.30 -10.16 6.78
CA VAL A 193 8.94 -10.05 7.33
C VAL A 193 8.08 -11.15 6.72
N ASP A 194 7.43 -11.96 7.55
CA ASP A 194 6.66 -13.14 7.15
C ASP A 194 5.31 -13.19 7.84
N LEU A 195 4.37 -13.98 7.28
CA LEU A 195 3.09 -14.30 7.87
C LEU A 195 3.04 -15.79 8.21
N ARG A 196 3.19 -16.14 9.48
CA ARG A 196 3.29 -17.53 9.95
C ARG A 196 1.92 -18.09 10.31
N ILE A 197 1.18 -18.50 9.30
CA ILE A 197 -0.09 -19.24 9.39
C ILE A 197 0.01 -20.53 8.57
N LEU A 198 -0.95 -21.45 8.73
CA LEU A 198 -0.97 -22.69 7.95
C LEU A 198 -1.26 -22.42 6.47
N ASP A 199 -0.70 -23.23 5.57
CA ASP A 199 -0.88 -23.06 4.12
C ASP A 199 -2.36 -23.00 3.70
N LYS A 200 -3.22 -23.84 4.32
CA LYS A 200 -4.67 -23.80 4.09
C LYS A 200 -5.29 -22.46 4.47
N ASP A 201 -4.80 -21.80 5.52
CA ASP A 201 -5.30 -20.51 6.00
C ASP A 201 -4.78 -19.39 5.09
N VAL A 202 -3.55 -19.52 4.55
CA VAL A 202 -3.02 -18.63 3.51
C VAL A 202 -3.91 -18.64 2.27
N LEU A 203 -4.27 -19.83 1.79
CA LEU A 203 -5.14 -19.98 0.61
C LEU A 203 -6.50 -19.34 0.83
N SER A 204 -7.16 -19.66 1.94
CA SER A 204 -8.47 -19.08 2.29
C SER A 204 -8.41 -17.55 2.47
N LEU A 205 -7.33 -17.04 3.05
CA LEU A 205 -7.10 -15.61 3.21
C LEU A 205 -6.90 -14.92 1.86
N GLN A 206 -6.09 -15.50 0.98
CA GLN A 206 -5.87 -14.97 -0.37
C GLN A 206 -7.16 -14.94 -1.20
N GLU A 207 -7.97 -16.00 -1.14
CA GLU A 207 -9.28 -16.06 -1.81
C GLU A 207 -10.21 -14.96 -1.29
N ARG A 208 -10.32 -14.80 0.02
CA ARG A 208 -11.14 -13.73 0.63
C ARG A 208 -10.68 -12.32 0.21
N LEU A 209 -9.37 -12.07 0.19
CA LEU A 209 -8.82 -10.78 -0.22
C LEU A 209 -8.95 -10.53 -1.73
N PHE A 210 -8.97 -11.59 -2.53
CA PHE A 210 -9.17 -11.49 -3.98
C PHE A 210 -10.60 -11.10 -4.34
N ASP A 211 -11.57 -11.61 -3.58
CA ASP A 211 -12.99 -11.30 -3.77
C ASP A 211 -13.39 -9.92 -3.21
N ASP A 212 -12.56 -9.35 -2.31
CA ASP A 212 -12.76 -8.03 -1.74
C ASP A 212 -12.35 -6.94 -2.75
N THR A 213 -13.26 -6.05 -3.11
CA THR A 213 -12.99 -4.97 -4.07
C THR A 213 -12.11 -3.85 -3.53
N GLU A 214 -11.98 -3.72 -2.21
CA GLU A 214 -11.25 -2.65 -1.54
C GLU A 214 -9.85 -3.08 -1.11
N LYS A 215 -9.62 -4.38 -0.92
CA LYS A 215 -8.36 -4.94 -0.47
C LYS A 215 -7.56 -5.56 -1.62
N GLN A 216 -6.31 -5.81 -1.36
CA GLN A 216 -5.43 -6.49 -2.32
C GLN A 216 -4.93 -7.78 -1.70
N PRO A 217 -4.75 -8.84 -2.50
CA PRO A 217 -4.07 -10.06 -2.06
C PRO A 217 -2.69 -9.76 -1.47
N ILE A 218 -2.25 -10.61 -0.56
CA ILE A 218 -0.93 -10.48 0.06
C ILE A 218 0.14 -10.85 -0.96
N ASP A 219 0.99 -9.88 -1.26
CA ASP A 219 2.15 -10.03 -2.15
C ASP A 219 3.43 -9.79 -1.36
N LEU A 220 4.03 -10.85 -0.86
CA LEU A 220 5.25 -10.80 -0.02
C LEU A 220 6.46 -10.14 -0.72
N THR A 221 6.39 -9.88 -2.02
CA THR A 221 7.43 -9.11 -2.74
C THR A 221 7.36 -7.60 -2.43
N LYS A 222 6.24 -7.11 -1.91
CA LYS A 222 6.02 -5.71 -1.55
C LYS A 222 6.58 -5.41 -0.17
N ARG A 223 7.90 -5.32 -0.05
CA ARG A 223 8.63 -5.10 1.22
C ARG A 223 9.12 -3.69 1.43
N THR A 224 8.68 -2.74 0.61
CA THR A 224 9.06 -1.34 0.69
C THR A 224 7.83 -0.45 0.66
N LEU A 225 7.97 0.73 1.23
CA LEU A 225 6.93 1.74 1.28
C LEU A 225 7.11 2.79 0.18
N ALA A 226 6.00 3.39 -0.21
CA ALA A 226 5.95 4.67 -0.91
C ALA A 226 5.12 5.66 -0.09
N ARG A 227 5.47 6.93 -0.12
CA ARG A 227 4.73 8.02 0.52
C ARG A 227 3.84 8.69 -0.50
N ILE A 228 2.54 8.80 -0.23
CA ILE A 228 1.56 9.26 -1.22
C ILE A 228 0.88 10.54 -0.71
N PHE A 229 1.13 11.63 -1.39
CA PHE A 229 0.50 12.92 -1.17
C PHE A 229 -0.72 13.10 -2.07
N SER A 230 -1.64 13.97 -1.69
CA SER A 230 -2.95 14.15 -2.31
C SER A 230 -3.18 15.61 -2.73
N ASN A 231 -4.17 15.81 -3.62
CA ASN A 231 -4.67 17.14 -4.01
C ASN A 231 -3.58 18.09 -4.54
N ASN A 232 -2.57 17.53 -5.22
CA ASN A 232 -1.43 18.29 -5.74
C ASN A 232 -0.71 19.12 -4.65
N SER A 233 -0.67 18.63 -3.42
CA SER A 233 -0.10 19.31 -2.25
C SER A 233 0.77 18.36 -1.42
N PHE A 234 1.94 18.83 -1.02
CA PHE A 234 2.81 18.12 -0.06
C PHE A 234 2.43 18.39 1.40
N GLU A 235 1.33 19.08 1.66
CA GLU A 235 0.74 19.29 2.97
C GLU A 235 -0.55 18.47 3.18
N GLU A 236 -0.90 17.61 2.23
CA GLU A 236 -2.10 16.78 2.27
C GLU A 236 -1.80 15.32 1.94
N GLY A 237 -2.34 14.40 2.71
CA GLY A 237 -2.04 12.98 2.60
C GLY A 237 -0.67 12.63 3.18
N GLY A 238 0.24 12.10 2.39
CA GLY A 238 1.61 11.81 2.80
C GLY A 238 1.79 10.54 3.63
N ARG A 239 0.73 9.72 3.79
CA ARG A 239 0.84 8.42 4.45
C ARG A 239 1.66 7.42 3.63
N PHE A 240 2.13 6.38 4.32
CA PHE A 240 2.98 5.34 3.77
C PHE A 240 2.15 4.13 3.34
N TYR A 241 2.40 3.66 2.12
CA TYR A 241 1.64 2.59 1.48
C TYR A 241 2.58 1.60 0.79
N ARG A 242 2.03 0.47 0.34
CA ARG A 242 2.65 -0.61 -0.45
C ARG A 242 3.30 -1.73 0.36
N GLY A 243 3.48 -1.61 1.65
CA GLY A 243 3.90 -2.74 2.47
C GLY A 243 2.84 -3.84 2.45
N TRP A 244 3.22 -5.10 2.16
CA TRP A 244 2.26 -6.20 2.07
C TRP A 244 1.50 -6.42 3.38
N TRP A 245 2.14 -6.17 4.53
CA TRP A 245 1.55 -6.31 5.87
C TRP A 245 0.35 -5.39 6.10
N GLN A 246 0.25 -4.29 5.36
CA GLN A 246 -0.87 -3.36 5.44
C GLN A 246 -2.18 -3.93 4.89
N ASN A 247 -2.11 -5.01 4.08
CA ASN A 247 -3.28 -5.71 3.56
C ASN A 247 -3.73 -6.87 4.47
N VAL A 248 -2.95 -7.19 5.51
CA VAL A 248 -3.26 -8.27 6.44
C VAL A 248 -4.40 -7.85 7.36
N PRO A 249 -5.54 -8.57 7.39
CA PRO A 249 -6.62 -8.30 8.32
C PRO A 249 -6.18 -8.38 9.77
N SER A 250 -6.82 -7.62 10.66
CA SER A 250 -6.40 -7.46 12.07
C SER A 250 -6.24 -8.81 12.79
N GLU A 251 -7.15 -9.75 12.54
CA GLU A 251 -7.11 -11.09 13.15
C GLU A 251 -5.89 -11.94 12.76
N TYR A 252 -5.22 -11.61 11.65
CA TYR A 252 -3.99 -12.30 11.21
C TYR A 252 -2.71 -11.53 11.53
N ARG A 253 -2.76 -10.26 11.88
CA ARG A 253 -1.57 -9.45 12.19
C ARG A 253 -0.72 -9.98 13.33
N PRO A 254 -1.30 -10.61 14.39
CA PRO A 254 -0.50 -11.25 15.45
C PRO A 254 0.43 -12.37 14.97
N PHE A 255 0.20 -12.91 13.76
CA PHE A 255 1.05 -13.93 13.15
C PHE A 255 2.14 -13.37 12.23
N ILE A 256 2.23 -12.05 12.08
CA ILE A 256 3.36 -11.42 11.40
C ILE A 256 4.60 -11.59 12.25
N THR A 257 5.70 -11.98 11.61
CA THR A 257 7.00 -12.14 12.26
C THR A 257 8.05 -11.30 11.55
N ILE A 258 9.07 -10.87 12.29
CA ILE A 258 10.26 -10.20 11.77
C ILE A 258 11.45 -11.05 12.15
N ASP A 259 12.22 -11.54 11.15
CA ASP A 259 13.36 -12.45 11.34
C ASP A 259 12.98 -13.67 12.18
N SER A 260 11.81 -14.26 11.89
CA SER A 260 11.23 -15.39 12.61
C SER A 260 10.87 -15.15 14.08
N LYS A 261 10.95 -13.90 14.55
CA LYS A 261 10.59 -13.52 15.92
C LYS A 261 9.18 -12.94 15.97
N ALA A 262 8.47 -13.20 17.06
CA ALA A 262 7.14 -12.66 17.31
C ALA A 262 7.15 -11.12 17.36
N THR A 263 6.05 -10.54 16.94
CA THR A 263 5.83 -9.09 16.92
C THR A 263 4.68 -8.69 17.84
N SER A 264 4.56 -7.42 18.11
CA SER A 264 3.41 -6.80 18.75
C SER A 264 3.03 -5.54 18.01
N GLU A 265 1.73 -5.26 17.98
CA GLU A 265 1.16 -4.04 17.40
C GLU A 265 0.89 -3.04 18.53
N HIS A 266 1.27 -1.77 18.31
CA HIS A 266 0.96 -0.65 19.18
C HIS A 266 0.20 0.40 18.36
N ASP A 267 -0.87 0.91 18.94
CA ASP A 267 -1.75 1.89 18.33
C ASP A 267 -1.87 3.14 19.20
N TYR A 268 -2.02 4.30 18.57
CA TYR A 268 -2.34 5.52 19.28
C TYR A 268 -3.79 5.52 19.80
N SER A 269 -3.96 5.86 21.04
CA SER A 269 -5.30 6.05 21.60
C SER A 269 -5.91 7.35 21.09
N GLN A 270 -7.01 7.24 20.33
CA GLN A 270 -7.77 8.39 19.86
C GLN A 270 -6.91 9.40 19.05
N LEU A 271 -6.06 8.91 18.11
CA LEU A 271 -5.12 9.78 17.39
C LEU A 271 -5.82 10.96 16.72
N ASN A 272 -6.90 10.73 15.95
CA ASN A 272 -7.57 11.79 15.22
C ASN A 272 -8.11 12.91 16.13
N PRO A 273 -8.88 12.67 17.21
CA PRO A 273 -9.26 13.72 18.16
C PRO A 273 -8.06 14.44 18.76
N ASN A 274 -7.05 13.71 19.23
CA ASN A 274 -5.85 14.31 19.80
C ASN A 274 -5.13 15.25 18.82
N MET A 275 -4.96 14.83 17.56
CA MET A 275 -4.36 15.68 16.53
C MET A 275 -5.20 16.92 16.26
N ILE A 276 -6.52 16.77 16.05
CA ILE A 276 -7.41 17.89 15.75
C ILE A 276 -7.36 18.93 16.86
N TYR A 277 -7.55 18.51 18.10
CA TYR A 277 -7.49 19.42 19.24
C TYR A 277 -6.13 20.09 19.36
N SER A 278 -5.05 19.36 19.09
CA SER A 278 -3.68 19.88 19.13
C SER A 278 -3.41 20.90 18.03
N VAL A 279 -3.77 20.59 16.78
CA VAL A 279 -3.59 21.47 15.61
C VAL A 279 -4.28 22.83 15.84
N TYR A 280 -5.45 22.84 16.45
CA TYR A 280 -6.22 24.05 16.72
C TYR A 280 -6.02 24.62 18.12
N ASN A 281 -5.02 24.14 18.84
CA ASN A 281 -4.67 24.57 20.20
C ASN A 281 -5.88 24.58 21.16
N LYS A 282 -6.64 23.48 21.16
CA LYS A 282 -7.79 23.23 22.04
C LYS A 282 -7.47 22.08 22.98
N GLU A 283 -8.16 22.02 24.14
CA GLU A 283 -8.03 20.94 25.12
C GLU A 283 -9.08 19.86 24.86
N LEU A 284 -8.63 18.60 24.68
CA LEU A 284 -9.53 17.46 24.49
C LEU A 284 -10.20 17.03 25.81
N GLY A 285 -9.51 17.22 26.94
CA GLY A 285 -9.93 16.70 28.24
C GLY A 285 -9.49 15.26 28.46
N SER A 286 -9.85 14.70 29.62
CA SER A 286 -9.44 13.35 30.04
C SER A 286 -10.41 12.25 29.62
N GLU A 287 -11.65 12.60 29.23
CA GLU A 287 -12.65 11.63 28.80
C GLU A 287 -12.37 11.15 27.36
N ASP A 288 -12.74 9.89 27.07
CA ASP A 288 -12.66 9.38 25.70
C ASP A 288 -13.54 10.23 24.76
N ALA A 289 -12.95 10.66 23.65
CA ALA A 289 -13.57 11.58 22.71
C ALA A 289 -14.85 11.02 22.07
N TYR A 290 -14.92 9.72 21.91
CA TYR A 290 -16.03 9.05 21.26
C TYR A 290 -17.09 8.58 22.24
N SER A 291 -16.67 7.97 23.34
CA SER A 291 -17.59 7.46 24.38
C SER A 291 -18.37 8.57 25.07
N ARG A 292 -17.82 9.80 25.17
CA ARG A 292 -18.53 10.96 25.74
C ARG A 292 -19.80 11.37 25.02
N VAL A 293 -19.98 10.90 23.77
CA VAL A 293 -21.14 11.24 22.93
C VAL A 293 -22.33 10.33 23.23
N ALA A 294 -22.12 9.01 23.29
CA ALA A 294 -23.20 8.05 23.40
C ALA A 294 -22.87 6.82 24.28
N GLY A 295 -21.83 6.91 25.12
CA GLY A 295 -21.37 5.80 25.96
C GLY A 295 -20.36 4.90 25.30
N GLU A 296 -19.71 4.04 26.09
CA GLU A 296 -18.65 3.13 25.66
C GLU A 296 -19.17 2.08 24.68
N GLU A 297 -20.40 1.61 24.85
CA GLU A 297 -21.05 0.59 24.02
C GLU A 297 -21.24 1.04 22.55
N HIS A 298 -21.29 2.36 22.30
CA HIS A 298 -21.48 2.93 20.96
C HIS A 298 -20.24 3.64 20.43
N ARG A 299 -19.12 3.47 21.10
CA ARG A 299 -17.86 4.15 20.81
C ARG A 299 -17.42 4.03 19.35
N ASP A 300 -17.51 2.85 18.76
CA ASP A 300 -17.06 2.59 17.39
C ASP A 300 -17.94 3.30 16.35
N VAL A 301 -19.26 3.30 16.54
CA VAL A 301 -20.19 4.03 15.68
C VAL A 301 -19.92 5.53 15.73
N VAL A 302 -19.67 6.08 16.91
CA VAL A 302 -19.29 7.48 17.09
C VAL A 302 -17.95 7.80 16.43
N LYS A 303 -16.95 6.91 16.58
CA LYS A 303 -15.62 7.04 15.93
C LYS A 303 -15.75 7.14 14.40
N GLU A 304 -16.53 6.26 13.80
CA GLU A 304 -16.77 6.26 12.35
C GLU A 304 -17.49 7.55 11.91
N ALA A 305 -18.55 7.96 12.63
CA ALA A 305 -19.29 9.18 12.36
C ALA A 305 -18.40 10.43 12.49
N PHE A 306 -17.65 10.54 13.58
CA PHE A 306 -16.72 11.64 13.82
C PHE A 306 -15.69 11.77 12.68
N ASN A 307 -15.07 10.67 12.30
CA ASN A 307 -14.08 10.66 11.22
C ASN A 307 -14.70 11.03 9.87
N ALA A 308 -15.89 10.52 9.55
CA ALA A 308 -16.61 10.87 8.32
C ALA A 308 -16.95 12.37 8.27
N MET A 309 -17.42 12.95 9.37
CA MET A 309 -17.72 14.38 9.47
C MET A 309 -16.46 15.25 9.32
N PHE A 310 -15.30 14.79 9.75
CA PHE A 310 -14.02 15.50 9.59
C PHE A 310 -13.47 15.42 8.16
N GLN A 311 -13.67 14.30 7.49
CA GLN A 311 -13.24 14.10 6.11
C GLN A 311 -14.11 14.87 5.11
N ALA A 312 -15.39 15.06 5.41
CA ALA A 312 -16.32 15.73 4.54
C ALA A 312 -16.00 17.22 4.36
N SER A 313 -16.08 17.71 3.13
CA SER A 313 -15.93 19.14 2.79
C SER A 313 -17.24 19.94 2.90
N THR A 314 -18.36 19.25 3.03
CA THR A 314 -19.71 19.81 3.21
C THR A 314 -20.50 18.97 4.20
N THR A 315 -21.56 19.55 4.77
CA THR A 315 -22.45 18.82 5.67
C THR A 315 -23.01 17.57 5.00
N LEU A 316 -22.89 16.43 5.68
CA LEU A 316 -23.41 15.14 5.21
C LEU A 316 -24.91 15.06 5.49
N GLU A 317 -25.73 15.18 4.44
CA GLU A 317 -27.18 15.07 4.54
C GLU A 317 -27.63 13.63 4.83
N ARG A 318 -26.94 12.65 4.27
CA ARG A 318 -27.16 11.22 4.49
C ARG A 318 -26.04 10.61 5.29
N LYS A 319 -26.37 9.56 6.06
CA LYS A 319 -25.34 8.79 6.76
C LYS A 319 -24.40 8.13 5.74
N PRO A 320 -23.09 8.14 5.98
CA PRO A 320 -22.15 7.31 5.22
C PRO A 320 -22.48 5.83 5.32
N ASP A 321 -22.13 5.07 4.30
CA ASP A 321 -22.24 3.62 4.33
C ASP A 321 -21.35 3.05 5.45
N GLY A 322 -21.79 1.96 6.07
CA GLY A 322 -21.08 1.31 7.18
C GLY A 322 -21.46 1.83 8.58
N ILE A 323 -22.02 3.02 8.73
CA ILE A 323 -22.44 3.53 10.06
C ILE A 323 -23.77 2.88 10.46
N GLU A 324 -23.77 2.08 11.52
CA GLU A 324 -24.92 1.35 12.04
C GLU A 324 -25.61 2.15 13.15
N LEU A 325 -26.74 2.79 12.82
CA LEU A 325 -27.46 3.67 13.77
C LEU A 325 -28.51 2.94 14.62
N ASP A 326 -28.95 1.76 14.21
CA ASP A 326 -30.03 1.03 14.89
C ASP A 326 -29.64 0.67 16.34
N ALA A 327 -28.40 0.33 16.57
CA ALA A 327 -27.90 -0.02 17.88
C ALA A 327 -27.84 1.18 18.86
N ILE A 328 -27.60 2.39 18.34
CA ILE A 328 -27.47 3.62 19.13
C ILE A 328 -28.83 4.30 19.37
N GLY A 329 -29.86 3.91 18.59
CA GLY A 329 -31.22 4.45 18.73
C GLY A 329 -31.36 5.93 18.36
N MET A 330 -30.42 6.47 17.58
CA MET A 330 -30.40 7.87 17.12
C MET A 330 -30.53 7.95 15.61
N SER A 331 -31.18 9.00 15.11
CA SER A 331 -31.08 9.36 13.70
C SER A 331 -29.70 9.93 13.37
N TRP A 332 -29.31 9.90 12.08
CA TRP A 332 -28.07 10.53 11.63
C TRP A 332 -27.95 12.01 12.00
N ARG A 333 -29.08 12.71 11.97
CA ARG A 333 -29.14 14.13 12.36
C ARG A 333 -28.83 14.31 13.84
N GLU A 334 -29.45 13.52 14.70
CA GLU A 334 -29.25 13.57 16.16
C GLU A 334 -27.79 13.22 16.52
N LEU A 335 -27.23 12.16 15.93
CA LEU A 335 -25.84 11.77 16.17
C LEU A 335 -24.86 12.89 15.77
N LYS A 336 -25.06 13.54 14.60
CA LYS A 336 -24.24 14.71 14.21
C LYS A 336 -24.33 15.85 15.22
N GLU A 337 -25.54 16.18 15.69
CA GLU A 337 -25.76 17.25 16.64
C GLU A 337 -25.08 16.92 18.00
N GLU A 338 -25.19 15.69 18.47
CA GLU A 338 -24.52 15.25 19.71
C GLU A 338 -22.98 15.28 19.57
N ILE A 339 -22.40 14.82 18.45
CA ILE A 339 -20.97 14.94 18.20
C ILE A 339 -20.52 16.42 18.24
N LEU A 340 -21.23 17.32 17.55
CA LEU A 340 -20.89 18.74 17.53
C LEU A 340 -21.04 19.39 18.92
N ASN A 341 -22.01 18.96 19.71
CA ASN A 341 -22.22 19.44 21.07
C ASN A 341 -21.14 18.95 22.03
N ALA A 342 -20.73 17.67 21.95
CA ALA A 342 -19.67 17.10 22.75
C ALA A 342 -18.28 17.70 22.41
N HIS A 343 -18.13 18.16 21.15
CA HIS A 343 -16.89 18.70 20.62
C HIS A 343 -16.95 20.20 20.29
N LYS A 344 -17.69 20.99 21.09
CA LYS A 344 -17.84 22.45 20.91
C LYS A 344 -16.55 23.20 20.61
N PRO A 345 -15.40 22.92 21.26
CA PRO A 345 -14.15 23.64 20.99
C PRO A 345 -13.64 23.53 19.56
N ILE A 346 -14.02 22.48 18.84
CA ILE A 346 -13.57 22.19 17.47
C ILE A 346 -14.73 22.10 16.46
N LYS A 347 -15.95 22.45 16.84
CA LYS A 347 -17.15 22.29 16.00
C LYS A 347 -17.06 22.98 14.63
N ASP A 348 -16.37 24.12 14.56
CA ASP A 348 -16.25 24.93 13.34
C ASP A 348 -15.29 24.29 12.31
N TYR A 349 -14.55 23.26 12.68
CA TYR A 349 -13.62 22.53 11.83
C TYR A 349 -14.22 21.25 11.21
N PHE A 350 -15.40 20.81 11.67
CA PHE A 350 -16.14 19.76 11.00
C PHE A 350 -16.64 20.22 9.62
N PHE A 351 -16.73 19.29 8.69
CA PHE A 351 -17.20 19.54 7.31
C PHE A 351 -16.32 20.55 6.52
N LYS A 352 -15.02 20.57 6.79
CA LYS A 352 -14.04 21.43 6.10
C LYS A 352 -13.06 20.64 5.22
N GLY A 353 -13.25 19.32 5.07
CA GLY A 353 -12.36 18.48 4.27
C GLY A 353 -10.95 18.32 4.86
N LEU A 354 -10.82 18.38 6.17
CA LEU A 354 -9.51 18.40 6.84
C LEU A 354 -8.84 17.02 6.95
N GLY A 355 -9.51 15.96 6.51
CA GLY A 355 -8.99 14.59 6.62
C GLY A 355 -7.59 14.42 6.00
N ASN A 356 -7.36 14.96 4.80
CA ASN A 356 -6.04 14.87 4.14
C ASN A 356 -4.95 15.66 4.88
N ARG A 357 -5.31 16.79 5.51
CA ARG A 357 -4.39 17.56 6.36
C ARG A 357 -3.99 16.77 7.59
N LEU A 358 -4.93 16.11 8.24
CA LEU A 358 -4.62 15.24 9.41
C LEU A 358 -3.79 14.02 9.00
N GLN A 359 -4.02 13.45 7.82
CA GLN A 359 -3.16 12.39 7.29
C GLN A 359 -1.73 12.87 7.07
N PHE A 360 -1.53 14.12 6.71
CA PHE A 360 -0.20 14.70 6.62
C PHE A 360 0.47 14.79 7.99
N GLU A 361 -0.24 15.29 9.00
CA GLU A 361 0.27 15.36 10.39
C GLU A 361 0.65 13.98 10.93
N ASP A 362 -0.23 13.01 10.77
CA ASP A 362 0.01 11.60 11.10
C ASP A 362 1.25 11.07 10.36
N SER A 363 1.42 11.38 9.08
CA SER A 363 2.55 10.90 8.30
C SER A 363 3.90 11.46 8.76
N ILE A 364 3.95 12.66 9.32
CA ILE A 364 5.17 13.25 9.91
C ILE A 364 5.57 12.48 11.18
N ILE A 365 4.59 12.17 12.02
CA ILE A 365 4.82 11.35 13.22
C ILE A 365 5.31 9.95 12.82
N ALA A 366 4.63 9.31 11.86
CA ALA A 366 5.00 7.99 11.39
C ALA A 366 6.41 7.93 10.79
N GLU A 367 6.80 8.96 10.00
CA GLU A 367 8.16 9.08 9.47
C GLU A 367 9.20 9.14 10.58
N SER A 368 8.95 9.94 11.61
CA SER A 368 9.87 10.09 12.76
C SER A 368 10.09 8.76 13.48
N ILE A 369 9.03 8.01 13.76
CA ILE A 369 9.09 6.70 14.43
C ILE A 369 9.86 5.69 13.57
N MET A 370 9.48 5.54 12.31
CA MET A 370 10.13 4.58 11.40
C MET A 370 11.61 4.89 11.19
N LEU A 371 11.95 6.18 11.06
CA LEU A 371 13.33 6.60 10.86
C LEU A 371 14.18 6.37 12.12
N HIS A 372 13.63 6.65 13.30
CA HIS A 372 14.27 6.37 14.58
C HIS A 372 14.69 4.90 14.70
N PHE A 373 13.77 3.99 14.44
CA PHE A 373 14.07 2.56 14.51
C PHE A 373 14.91 2.06 13.34
N ALA A 374 14.73 2.61 12.13
CA ALA A 374 15.58 2.25 10.98
C ALA A 374 17.06 2.58 11.20
N GLN A 375 17.38 3.65 11.95
CA GLN A 375 18.75 3.99 12.36
C GLN A 375 19.37 2.96 13.33
N MET A 376 18.52 2.23 14.06
CA MET A 376 18.94 1.12 14.94
C MET A 376 18.86 -0.24 14.25
N ASP A 377 18.66 -0.27 12.93
CA ASP A 377 18.43 -1.47 12.13
C ASP A 377 17.27 -2.34 12.62
N ALA A 378 16.18 -1.71 13.03
CA ALA A 378 14.98 -2.35 13.54
C ALA A 378 13.74 -1.87 12.76
N PRO A 379 13.08 -2.75 11.98
CA PRO A 379 11.94 -2.33 11.17
C PRO A 379 10.69 -2.13 12.02
N ALA A 380 10.17 -0.89 12.04
CA ALA A 380 8.85 -0.56 12.56
C ALA A 380 7.85 -0.50 11.39
N LEU A 381 6.99 -1.51 11.28
CA LEU A 381 6.08 -1.68 10.15
C LEU A 381 4.80 -0.86 10.38
N PRO A 382 4.51 0.19 9.59
CA PRO A 382 3.33 1.02 9.80
C PRO A 382 2.07 0.35 9.26
N ILE A 383 0.98 0.42 10.02
CA ILE A 383 -0.39 0.13 9.58
C ILE A 383 -1.26 1.31 9.98
N HIS A 384 -1.45 2.26 9.08
CA HIS A 384 -2.13 3.53 9.36
C HIS A 384 -1.47 4.27 10.54
N ASP A 385 -2.11 4.30 11.68
CA ASP A 385 -1.72 4.93 12.95
C ASP A 385 -1.11 3.96 13.97
N SER A 386 -0.96 2.68 13.60
CA SER A 386 -0.29 1.66 14.42
C SER A 386 1.04 1.21 13.83
N PHE A 387 1.86 0.56 14.67
CA PHE A 387 3.15 0.00 14.28
C PHE A 387 3.30 -1.43 14.78
N ILE A 388 3.66 -2.32 13.86
CA ILE A 388 4.07 -3.68 14.20
C ILE A 388 5.60 -3.72 14.30
N MET A 389 6.09 -4.22 15.42
CA MET A 389 7.51 -4.29 15.67
C MET A 389 7.90 -5.57 16.40
N HIS A 390 9.17 -5.95 16.33
CA HIS A 390 9.73 -7.07 17.08
C HIS A 390 9.39 -6.95 18.57
N HIS A 391 8.90 -8.06 19.16
CA HIS A 391 8.39 -8.09 20.54
C HIS A 391 9.38 -7.58 21.59
N GLY A 392 10.70 -7.72 21.38
CA GLY A 392 11.73 -7.19 22.26
C GLY A 392 11.59 -5.69 22.52
N PHE A 393 11.44 -4.89 21.48
CA PHE A 393 11.26 -3.43 21.59
C PHE A 393 9.94 -3.02 22.27
N SER A 394 8.93 -3.87 22.17
CA SER A 394 7.65 -3.67 22.86
C SER A 394 7.72 -4.03 24.34
N THR A 395 8.47 -5.07 24.69
CA THR A 395 8.56 -5.58 26.07
C THR A 395 9.20 -4.55 27.00
N TYR A 396 10.17 -3.80 26.53
CA TYR A 396 10.87 -2.77 27.30
C TYR A 396 10.25 -1.38 27.13
N GLY A 397 9.13 -1.24 26.39
CA GLY A 397 8.41 0.02 26.22
C GLY A 397 9.03 0.99 25.22
N GLU A 398 10.10 0.59 24.53
CA GLU A 398 10.84 1.48 23.59
C GLU A 398 9.95 1.98 22.44
N LEU A 399 9.07 1.11 21.89
CA LEU A 399 8.13 1.53 20.84
C LEU A 399 7.10 2.52 21.37
N GLU A 400 6.50 2.25 22.54
CA GLU A 400 5.55 3.15 23.18
C GLU A 400 6.17 4.52 23.47
N GLU A 401 7.39 4.53 24.03
CA GLU A 401 8.12 5.76 24.32
C GLU A 401 8.42 6.55 23.04
N ALA A 402 8.88 5.89 21.98
CA ALA A 402 9.15 6.53 20.69
C ALA A 402 7.87 7.12 20.07
N MET A 403 6.74 6.41 20.17
CA MET A 403 5.45 6.90 19.70
C MET A 403 5.00 8.14 20.48
N ARG A 404 5.02 8.09 21.83
CA ARG A 404 4.68 9.24 22.69
C ARG A 404 5.57 10.44 22.40
N LYS A 405 6.88 10.21 22.29
CA LYS A 405 7.87 11.25 21.98
C LYS A 405 7.60 11.89 20.62
N ALA A 406 7.35 11.12 19.59
CA ALA A 406 7.09 11.65 18.23
C ALA A 406 5.83 12.53 18.22
N PHE A 407 4.77 12.14 18.93
CA PHE A 407 3.58 12.97 19.08
C PHE A 407 3.87 14.24 19.87
N TYR A 408 4.59 14.14 21.00
CA TYR A 408 4.96 15.29 21.82
C TYR A 408 5.83 16.29 21.05
N GLU A 409 6.83 15.83 20.32
CA GLU A 409 7.69 16.70 19.48
C GLU A 409 6.89 17.45 18.41
N ARG A 410 5.80 16.84 17.88
CA ARG A 410 4.95 17.46 16.88
C ARG A 410 3.95 18.46 17.46
N PHE A 411 3.33 18.13 18.59
CA PHE A 411 2.18 18.86 19.12
C PHE A 411 2.38 19.48 20.51
N ASN A 412 3.50 19.18 21.15
CA ASN A 412 3.77 19.57 22.56
C ASN A 412 2.66 19.12 23.52
N ARG A 413 2.15 17.87 23.32
CA ARG A 413 1.07 17.26 24.10
C ARG A 413 1.31 15.78 24.26
N ASP A 414 0.84 15.22 25.38
CA ASP A 414 0.88 13.78 25.63
C ASP A 414 -0.27 13.05 24.94
N ILE A 415 -0.02 11.78 24.60
CA ILE A 415 -1.01 10.88 24.02
C ILE A 415 -0.88 9.48 24.60
N GLY A 416 -2.02 8.77 24.74
CA GLY A 416 -2.05 7.36 25.10
C GLY A 416 -1.61 6.48 23.94
N VAL A 417 -0.91 5.40 24.27
CA VAL A 417 -0.57 4.32 23.34
C VAL A 417 -1.10 3.02 23.94
N SER A 418 -1.88 2.28 23.15
CA SER A 418 -2.38 0.96 23.50
C SER A 418 -1.52 -0.12 22.85
N LYS A 419 -1.37 -1.24 23.54
CA LYS A 419 -0.67 -2.42 23.04
C LYS A 419 -1.70 -3.51 22.78
N GLU A 420 -1.81 -3.99 21.55
CA GLU A 420 -2.53 -5.22 21.28
C GLU A 420 -1.71 -6.41 21.76
N LEU A 421 -2.30 -7.20 22.65
CA LEU A 421 -1.64 -8.37 23.23
C LEU A 421 -1.43 -9.42 22.15
N VAL A 422 -0.20 -9.90 22.05
CA VAL A 422 0.17 -11.09 21.28
C VAL A 422 -0.78 -12.24 21.64
N VAL A 423 -1.45 -12.80 20.63
CA VAL A 423 -2.21 -14.04 20.81
C VAL A 423 -1.24 -15.11 21.32
N LYS A 424 -1.47 -15.59 22.52
CA LYS A 424 -0.75 -16.78 23.03
C LYS A 424 -0.98 -17.89 22.01
N HIS A 425 0.09 -18.34 21.36
CA HIS A 425 0.06 -19.55 20.56
C HIS A 425 -0.66 -20.64 21.35
N LYS A 426 -1.86 -21.00 20.96
CA LYS A 426 -2.36 -22.34 21.26
C LYS A 426 -1.49 -23.26 20.44
N SER A 427 -0.46 -23.79 21.07
CA SER A 427 0.30 -24.93 20.58
C SER A 427 -0.66 -26.09 20.46
N ASN A 428 -1.21 -26.28 19.27
CA ASN A 428 -1.68 -27.56 18.81
C ASN A 428 -0.67 -27.99 17.74
N ILE A 429 0.40 -28.62 18.23
CA ILE A 429 1.25 -29.51 17.47
C ILE A 429 0.46 -30.80 17.18
#